data_2613e901b5e8d4a8e22b71a2ffb6f9d7
#
_entry.id   2613e901b5e8d4a8e22b71a2ffb6f9d7
#
_cell.length_a   1.000
_cell.length_b   1.000
_cell.length_c   1.000
_cell.angle_alpha   90.00
_cell.angle_beta   90.00
_cell.angle_gamma   90.00
#
_symmetry.space_group_name_H-M   'P 1'
#
loop_
_entity.id
_entity.type
_entity.pdbx_description
1 polymer ?
#
loop_
_entity_poly.entity_id
_entity_poly.type
_entity_poly.pdbx_seq_one_letter_code
_entity_poly.pdbx_strand_id
1 'polypeptide(L)'
;MFYHPMNKSGTGAQRLFDGGIGLIYPDFIGRNQADRVIADAKYKPIDNIGNKDYLQVLAYMFRFDSKCGYYLYPDSTESGSKCLMMNEGSTYERNVSARKDICITKLGLRAPSDAKDYKEFKEKIEVSEITFRKSFEETI
;
A
#
# COMPACT_ATOMS: atom_id res chain seq x y z
N MET A 1 -1.13 -4.89 14.14
CA MET A 1 -0.28 -3.75 14.54
C MET A 1 0.65 -3.39 13.38
N PHE A 2 0.69 -2.13 13.01
CA PHE A 2 1.60 -1.63 12.00
C PHE A 2 2.86 -1.05 12.64
N TYR A 3 3.99 -1.43 12.11
CA TYR A 3 5.26 -0.83 12.42
C TYR A 3 5.62 0.17 11.31
N HIS A 4 5.95 1.39 11.68
CA HIS A 4 6.39 2.42 10.75
C HIS A 4 7.89 2.67 10.96
N PRO A 5 8.76 2.16 10.08
CA PRO A 5 10.19 2.41 10.19
C PRO A 5 10.50 3.89 10.03
N MET A 6 11.33 4.42 10.88
CA MET A 6 11.77 5.80 10.77
C MET A 6 12.80 5.95 9.65
N ASN A 7 12.45 6.67 8.60
CA ASN A 7 13.30 6.89 7.42
C ASN A 7 14.30 8.04 7.66
N LYS A 8 15.03 8.01 8.77
CA LYS A 8 16.03 9.01 9.08
C LYS A 8 17.41 8.38 9.17
N SER A 9 18.33 8.85 8.32
CA SER A 9 19.78 8.56 8.42
C SER A 9 20.12 7.06 8.55
N GLY A 10 19.40 6.20 7.89
CA GLY A 10 19.64 4.77 7.90
C GLY A 10 19.13 4.01 9.11
N THR A 11 18.58 4.70 10.13
CA THR A 11 18.08 4.03 11.35
C THR A 11 16.79 3.24 11.14
N GLY A 12 15.97 3.62 10.15
CA GLY A 12 14.74 2.91 9.78
C GLY A 12 14.90 1.97 8.59
N ALA A 13 16.10 1.91 8.03
CA ALA A 13 16.35 1.10 6.85
C ALA A 13 16.34 -0.39 7.19
N GLN A 14 15.71 -1.15 6.32
CA GLN A 14 15.77 -2.60 6.32
C GLN A 14 16.76 -3.06 5.24
N ARG A 15 17.24 -4.28 5.33
CA ARG A 15 18.16 -4.87 4.34
C ARG A 15 17.39 -5.83 3.44
N LEU A 16 17.54 -5.65 2.13
CA LEU A 16 16.92 -6.55 1.17
C LEU A 16 17.67 -7.87 1.10
N PHE A 17 18.98 -7.80 1.13
CA PHE A 17 19.85 -8.96 1.03
C PHE A 17 20.75 -9.12 2.25
N ASP A 18 21.28 -10.31 2.40
CA ASP A 18 22.35 -10.62 3.31
C ASP A 18 23.59 -9.75 3.06
N GLY A 19 24.39 -9.52 4.09
CA GLY A 19 25.59 -8.67 4.00
C GLY A 19 25.31 -7.17 3.97
N GLY A 20 24.12 -6.75 4.28
CA GLY A 20 23.76 -5.33 4.37
C GLY A 20 23.54 -4.62 3.03
N ILE A 21 23.34 -5.37 1.97
CA ILE A 21 23.14 -4.87 0.62
C ILE A 21 21.65 -4.60 0.38
N GLY A 22 21.35 -3.52 -0.34
CA GLY A 22 19.99 -3.16 -0.71
C GLY A 22 19.20 -2.58 0.45
N LEU A 23 19.41 -1.30 0.73
CA LEU A 23 18.62 -0.59 1.73
C LEU A 23 17.21 -0.34 1.20
N ILE A 24 16.20 -0.71 1.99
CA ILE A 24 14.80 -0.48 1.66
C ILE A 24 14.12 0.22 2.83
N TYR A 25 13.08 1.00 2.51
CA TYR A 25 12.37 1.84 3.47
C TYR A 25 10.85 1.65 3.32
N PRO A 26 10.30 0.47 3.70
CA PRO A 26 8.85 0.30 3.66
C PRO A 26 8.18 1.25 4.66
N ASP A 27 7.08 1.88 4.25
CA ASP A 27 6.37 2.83 5.11
C ASP A 27 5.68 2.12 6.29
N PHE A 28 5.03 1.00 6.01
CA PHE A 28 4.32 0.24 7.03
C PHE A 28 4.53 -1.26 6.86
N ILE A 29 4.85 -1.90 7.95
CA ILE A 29 4.88 -3.35 8.05
C ILE A 29 3.90 -3.74 9.15
N GLY A 30 2.88 -4.49 8.79
CA GLY A 30 1.85 -4.92 9.72
C GLY A 30 1.76 -6.43 9.81
N ARG A 31 0.94 -6.88 10.72
CA ARG A 31 0.63 -8.30 10.87
C ARG A 31 -0.87 -8.44 11.10
N ASN A 32 -1.49 -9.29 10.31
CA ASN A 32 -2.87 -9.71 10.50
C ASN A 32 -2.84 -11.21 10.80
N GLN A 33 -3.16 -11.60 12.03
CA GLN A 33 -3.07 -12.98 12.49
C GLN A 33 -1.69 -13.59 12.18
N ALA A 34 -1.61 -14.54 11.26
CA ALA A 34 -0.36 -15.19 10.85
C ALA A 34 0.35 -14.49 9.69
N ASP A 35 -0.33 -13.60 8.99
CA ASP A 35 0.18 -13.02 7.74
C ASP A 35 0.74 -11.61 7.97
N ARG A 36 1.82 -11.30 7.27
CA ARG A 36 2.35 -9.94 7.22
C ARG A 36 1.66 -9.15 6.12
N VAL A 37 1.57 -7.86 6.35
CA VAL A 37 0.98 -6.90 5.41
C VAL A 37 1.98 -5.77 5.18
N ILE A 38 2.19 -5.41 3.92
CA ILE A 38 3.02 -4.26 3.53
C ILE A 38 2.09 -3.17 3.02
N ALA A 39 2.26 -1.97 3.52
CA ALA A 39 1.58 -0.81 3.00
C ALA A 39 2.57 0.31 2.70
N ASP A 40 2.34 1.01 1.61
CA ASP A 40 3.19 2.09 1.13
C ASP A 40 2.32 3.30 0.77
N ALA A 41 2.63 4.44 1.35
CA ALA A 41 1.89 5.68 1.10
C ALA A 41 2.44 6.38 -0.14
N LYS A 42 1.57 6.74 -1.07
CA LYS A 42 1.92 7.47 -2.29
C LYS A 42 1.12 8.77 -2.37
N TYR A 43 1.81 9.88 -2.30
CA TYR A 43 1.22 11.22 -2.36
C TYR A 43 1.11 11.71 -3.81
N LYS A 44 0.50 10.87 -4.66
CA LYS A 44 0.29 11.18 -6.07
C LYS A 44 -1.00 10.54 -6.57
N PRO A 45 -1.58 11.04 -7.69
CA PRO A 45 -2.77 10.44 -8.26
C PRO A 45 -2.59 8.97 -8.59
N ILE A 46 -3.68 8.22 -8.50
CA ILE A 46 -3.68 6.77 -8.77
C ILE A 46 -3.09 6.43 -10.15
N ASP A 47 -3.34 7.26 -11.15
CA ASP A 47 -2.86 7.03 -12.52
C ASP A 47 -1.33 7.19 -12.64
N ASN A 48 -0.69 7.84 -11.69
CA ASN A 48 0.76 8.01 -11.64
C ASN A 48 1.47 6.88 -10.88
N ILE A 49 0.72 5.97 -10.26
CA ILE A 49 1.28 4.76 -9.66
C ILE A 49 1.55 3.77 -10.79
N GLY A 50 2.81 3.52 -11.08
CA GLY A 50 3.24 2.71 -12.21
C GLY A 50 4.19 1.58 -11.84
N ASN A 51 4.85 1.04 -12.85
CA ASN A 51 5.70 -0.14 -12.72
C ASN A 51 6.75 -0.05 -11.62
N LYS A 52 7.40 1.11 -11.47
CA LYS A 52 8.42 1.31 -10.44
C LYS A 52 7.84 1.12 -9.04
N ASP A 53 6.64 1.63 -8.83
CA ASP A 53 5.93 1.50 -7.55
C ASP A 53 5.52 0.05 -7.29
N TYR A 54 5.01 -0.64 -8.31
CA TYR A 54 4.63 -2.05 -8.21
C TYR A 54 5.82 -2.94 -7.87
N LEU A 55 6.93 -2.76 -8.57
CA LEU A 55 8.15 -3.54 -8.31
C LEU A 55 8.69 -3.30 -6.91
N GLN A 56 8.61 -2.07 -6.42
CA GLN A 56 9.03 -1.72 -5.06
C GLN A 56 8.22 -2.45 -3.99
N VAL A 57 6.91 -2.40 -4.09
CA VAL A 57 6.03 -3.07 -3.12
C VAL A 57 6.16 -4.59 -3.21
N LEU A 58 6.26 -5.14 -4.41
CA LEU A 58 6.48 -6.58 -4.59
C LEU A 58 7.79 -7.04 -3.96
N ALA A 59 8.87 -6.25 -4.10
CA ALA A 59 10.14 -6.54 -3.44
C ALA A 59 10.02 -6.53 -1.91
N TYR A 60 9.28 -5.57 -1.34
CA TYR A 60 9.00 -5.54 0.09
C TYR A 60 8.17 -6.75 0.54
N MET A 61 7.13 -7.08 -0.23
CA MET A 61 6.30 -8.24 0.05
C MET A 61 7.13 -9.52 0.06
N PHE A 62 7.99 -9.69 -0.91
CA PHE A 62 8.87 -10.85 -0.99
C PHE A 62 9.85 -10.91 0.19
N ARG A 63 10.47 -9.77 0.51
CA ARG A 63 11.43 -9.67 1.63
C ARG A 63 10.81 -10.04 2.98
N PHE A 64 9.56 -9.67 3.21
CA PHE A 64 8.89 -9.83 4.50
C PHE A 64 7.84 -10.96 4.52
N ASP A 65 7.87 -11.84 3.52
CA ASP A 65 6.93 -12.96 3.39
C ASP A 65 5.46 -12.52 3.44
N SER A 66 5.16 -11.40 2.79
CA SER A 66 3.81 -10.85 2.71
C SER A 66 3.13 -11.28 1.42
N LYS A 67 1.88 -11.69 1.53
CA LYS A 67 1.01 -11.99 0.37
C LYS A 67 0.09 -10.84 0.01
N CYS A 68 -0.03 -9.86 0.89
CA CYS A 68 -0.90 -8.69 0.70
C CYS A 68 -0.08 -7.41 0.78
N GLY A 69 -0.16 -6.61 -0.29
CA GLY A 69 0.41 -5.28 -0.34
C GLY A 69 -0.66 -4.23 -0.55
N TYR A 70 -0.42 -3.03 -0.08
CA TYR A 70 -1.34 -1.91 -0.22
C TYR A 70 -0.63 -0.66 -0.67
N TYR A 71 -1.25 0.07 -1.61
CA TYR A 71 -0.94 1.48 -1.85
C TYR A 71 -2.01 2.32 -1.19
N LEU A 72 -1.57 3.22 -0.34
CA LEU A 72 -2.43 4.20 0.32
C LEU A 72 -2.18 5.55 -0.35
N TYR A 73 -3.19 6.15 -0.93
CA TYR A 73 -3.04 7.40 -1.67
C TYR A 73 -4.22 8.35 -1.39
N PRO A 74 -4.00 9.68 -1.45
CA PRO A 74 -5.10 10.63 -1.36
C PRO A 74 -5.93 10.59 -2.64
N ASP A 75 -7.25 10.58 -2.49
CA ASP A 75 -8.18 10.53 -3.60
C ASP A 75 -9.22 11.64 -3.44
N SER A 76 -9.50 12.36 -4.52
CA SER A 76 -10.55 13.37 -4.58
C SER A 76 -11.89 12.82 -5.07
N THR A 77 -11.91 11.58 -5.51
CA THR A 77 -13.10 10.91 -6.04
C THR A 77 -13.53 9.74 -5.13
N GLU A 78 -14.68 9.17 -5.42
CA GLU A 78 -15.17 7.98 -4.71
C GLU A 78 -14.65 6.68 -5.33
N SER A 79 -13.43 6.66 -5.79
CA SER A 79 -12.90 5.59 -6.63
C SER A 79 -12.68 4.25 -5.91
N GLY A 80 -12.90 4.17 -4.62
CA GLY A 80 -12.87 2.89 -3.91
C GLY A 80 -11.52 2.16 -3.96
N SER A 81 -11.53 0.86 -3.75
CA SER A 81 -10.34 0.02 -3.80
C SER A 81 -10.23 -0.72 -5.13
N LYS A 82 -9.00 -0.90 -5.59
CA LYS A 82 -8.69 -1.71 -6.78
C LYS A 82 -7.65 -2.76 -6.42
N CYS A 83 -8.02 -4.02 -6.60
CA CYS A 83 -7.12 -5.13 -6.38
C CYS A 83 -6.38 -5.52 -7.66
N LEU A 84 -5.07 -5.65 -7.58
CA LEU A 84 -4.21 -6.11 -8.65
C LEU A 84 -3.70 -7.50 -8.30
N MET A 85 -4.01 -8.46 -9.13
CA MET A 85 -3.57 -9.85 -8.94
C MET A 85 -2.40 -10.15 -9.86
N MET A 86 -1.38 -10.79 -9.30
CA MET A 86 -0.19 -11.16 -10.06
C MET A 86 -0.50 -12.31 -11.02
N ASN A 87 0.05 -12.25 -12.22
CA ASN A 87 -0.05 -13.35 -13.18
C ASN A 87 0.75 -14.57 -12.72
N GLU A 88 0.27 -15.75 -13.08
CA GLU A 88 1.01 -17.00 -12.85
C GLU A 88 2.37 -16.99 -13.55
N GLY A 89 3.38 -17.54 -12.88
CA GLY A 89 4.75 -17.58 -13.37
C GLY A 89 5.14 -18.87 -14.10
N SER A 90 4.19 -19.76 -14.34
CA SER A 90 4.45 -21.07 -14.96
C SER A 90 4.69 -20.99 -16.48
N THR A 91 4.38 -19.87 -17.10
CA THR A 91 4.49 -19.64 -18.53
C THR A 91 4.95 -18.22 -18.85
N TYR A 92 5.52 -18.01 -20.04
CA TYR A 92 5.87 -16.70 -20.58
C TYR A 92 4.78 -16.11 -21.48
N GLU A 93 3.64 -16.77 -21.60
CA GLU A 93 2.55 -16.33 -22.46
C GLU A 93 1.88 -15.07 -21.89
N ARG A 94 1.31 -14.25 -22.78
CA ARG A 94 0.69 -12.98 -22.39
C ARG A 94 -0.64 -13.16 -21.66
N ASN A 95 -1.42 -14.14 -22.08
CA ASN A 95 -2.76 -14.42 -21.55
C ASN A 95 -2.68 -15.56 -20.55
N VAL A 96 -2.26 -15.24 -19.34
CA VAL A 96 -2.13 -16.20 -18.24
C VAL A 96 -3.18 -15.92 -17.17
N SER A 97 -3.49 -16.96 -16.41
CA SER A 97 -4.38 -16.81 -15.26
C SER A 97 -3.74 -16.02 -14.14
N ALA A 98 -4.53 -15.33 -13.37
CA ALA A 98 -4.08 -14.63 -12.19
C ALA A 98 -3.83 -15.60 -11.03
N ARG A 99 -2.76 -15.34 -10.28
CA ARG A 99 -2.53 -16.01 -8.99
C ARG A 99 -3.56 -15.53 -7.99
N LYS A 100 -4.03 -16.43 -7.14
CA LYS A 100 -5.02 -16.11 -6.10
C LYS A 100 -4.40 -15.85 -4.73
N ASP A 101 -3.10 -16.06 -4.61
CA ASP A 101 -2.38 -16.00 -3.33
C ASP A 101 -1.66 -14.67 -3.07
N ILE A 102 -1.42 -13.87 -4.10
CA ILE A 102 -0.71 -12.59 -3.98
C ILE A 102 -1.51 -11.48 -4.64
N CYS A 103 -1.75 -10.41 -3.90
CA CYS A 103 -2.43 -9.24 -4.45
C CYS A 103 -1.86 -7.94 -3.89
N ILE A 104 -2.01 -6.88 -4.68
CA ILE A 104 -1.74 -5.50 -4.27
C ILE A 104 -3.04 -4.72 -4.40
N THR A 105 -3.48 -4.09 -3.33
CA THR A 105 -4.70 -3.29 -3.33
C THR A 105 -4.35 -1.81 -3.30
N LYS A 106 -4.88 -1.05 -4.25
CA LYS A 106 -4.85 0.41 -4.23
C LYS A 106 -6.04 0.90 -3.43
N LEU A 107 -5.79 1.61 -2.34
CA LEU A 107 -6.81 2.08 -1.42
C LEU A 107 -6.69 3.60 -1.25
N GLY A 108 -7.71 4.31 -1.70
CA GLY A 108 -7.74 5.77 -1.67
C GLY A 108 -8.35 6.33 -0.40
N LEU A 109 -7.68 7.32 0.19
CA LEU A 109 -8.25 8.15 1.24
C LEU A 109 -8.88 9.38 0.60
N ARG A 110 -10.19 9.53 0.71
CA ARG A 110 -10.89 10.66 0.15
C ARG A 110 -10.54 11.94 0.89
N ALA A 111 -9.92 12.88 0.18
CA ALA A 111 -9.67 14.22 0.67
C ALA A 111 -10.83 15.14 0.28
N PRO A 112 -11.44 15.89 1.21
CA PRO A 112 -12.53 16.78 0.89
C PRO A 112 -12.03 17.98 0.06
N SER A 113 -12.63 18.17 -1.12
CA SER A 113 -12.30 19.27 -2.04
C SER A 113 -13.34 20.39 -2.03
N ASP A 114 -14.49 20.18 -1.38
CA ASP A 114 -15.66 21.05 -1.40
C ASP A 114 -15.92 21.76 -0.06
N ALA A 115 -14.95 21.74 0.83
CA ALA A 115 -15.08 22.39 2.14
C ALA A 115 -15.05 23.91 2.02
N LYS A 116 -15.98 24.59 2.67
CA LYS A 116 -16.11 26.06 2.64
C LYS A 116 -15.13 26.76 3.58
N ASP A 117 -14.78 26.11 4.68
CA ASP A 117 -13.87 26.63 5.70
C ASP A 117 -13.11 25.48 6.36
N TYR A 118 -12.19 25.82 7.26
CA TYR A 118 -11.38 24.84 7.98
C TYR A 118 -12.20 23.90 8.86
N LYS A 119 -13.25 24.41 9.50
CA LYS A 119 -14.12 23.59 10.35
C LYS A 119 -14.83 22.50 9.55
N GLU A 120 -15.40 22.86 8.41
CA GLU A 120 -16.05 21.92 7.51
C GLU A 120 -15.03 20.92 6.93
N PHE A 121 -13.84 21.37 6.55
CA PHE A 121 -12.76 20.51 6.10
C PHE A 121 -12.37 19.47 7.16
N LYS A 122 -12.17 19.92 8.40
CA LYS A 122 -11.82 19.06 9.53
C LYS A 122 -12.88 17.99 9.77
N GLU A 123 -14.16 18.37 9.77
CA GLU A 123 -15.27 17.42 9.95
C GLU A 123 -15.31 16.37 8.82
N LYS A 124 -15.15 16.79 7.57
CA LYS A 124 -15.17 15.90 6.40
C LYS A 124 -13.95 14.98 6.34
N ILE A 125 -12.76 15.48 6.65
CA ILE A 125 -11.56 14.65 6.64
C ILE A 125 -11.60 13.60 7.76
N GLU A 126 -12.12 13.95 8.93
CA GLU A 126 -12.29 12.99 10.02
C GLU A 126 -13.22 11.83 9.62
N VAL A 127 -14.32 12.12 8.94
CA VAL A 127 -15.23 11.10 8.41
C VAL A 127 -14.52 10.22 7.37
N SER A 128 -13.76 10.82 6.47
CA SER A 128 -12.99 10.10 5.45
C SER A 128 -11.94 9.19 6.07
N GLU A 129 -11.22 9.66 7.08
CA GLU A 129 -10.22 8.89 7.81
C GLU A 129 -10.83 7.69 8.54
N ILE A 130 -11.99 7.88 9.17
CA ILE A 130 -12.69 6.77 9.84
C ILE A 130 -13.12 5.72 8.82
N THR A 131 -13.71 6.15 7.71
CA THR A 131 -14.15 5.27 6.63
C THR A 131 -12.97 4.50 6.02
N PHE A 132 -11.88 5.21 5.76
CA PHE A 132 -10.65 4.62 5.22
C PHE A 132 -10.05 3.57 6.16
N ARG A 133 -9.93 3.93 7.44
CA ARG A 133 -9.39 3.02 8.45
C ARG A 133 -10.23 1.74 8.56
N LYS A 134 -11.54 1.89 8.58
CA LYS A 134 -12.45 0.77 8.63
C LYS A 134 -12.31 -0.13 7.40
N SER A 135 -12.29 0.45 6.21
CA SER A 135 -12.08 -0.30 4.97
C SER A 135 -10.74 -1.02 4.95
N PHE A 136 -9.69 -0.37 5.43
CA PHE A 136 -8.35 -0.95 5.49
C PHE A 136 -8.29 -2.12 6.48
N GLU A 137 -8.86 -1.96 7.67
CA GLU A 137 -8.92 -3.00 8.68
C GLU A 137 -9.75 -4.21 8.22
N GLU A 138 -10.84 -3.99 7.51
CA GLU A 138 -11.67 -5.06 6.94
C GLU A 138 -10.96 -5.83 5.82
N THR A 139 -10.05 -5.17 5.10
CA THR A 139 -9.33 -5.78 3.98
C THR A 139 -8.15 -6.64 4.45
N ILE A 140 -7.57 -6.26 5.55
CA ILE A 140 -6.47 -7.03 6.15
C ILE A 140 -7.00 -8.02 7.17
#